data_22440d6628980df2474f3070a549f217
#
_entry.id   22440d6628980df2474f3070a549f217
#
_cell.length_a   1.000
_cell.length_b   1.000
_cell.length_c   1.000
_cell.angle_alpha   90.00
_cell.angle_beta   90.00
_cell.angle_gamma   90.00
#
_symmetry.space_group_name_H-M   'P 1'
#
loop_
_entity.id
_entity.type
_entity.pdbx_description
1 polymer ?
#
loop_
_entity_poly.entity_id
_entity_poly.type
_entity_poly.pdbx_seq_one_letter_code
_entity_poly.pdbx_strand_id
1 'polypeptide(L)'
;MTAKQVLIIDDEPDICELIEITLARMGLNSRSAMNVADALKLVEAEHFDLCLTDMRLPDGDGIEMVKYVQRNHPNIPVAVITAHGNMELAVQA
;
A
#
# COMPACT_ATOMS: atom_id res chain seq x y z
N MET A 1 14.32 -10.48 15.32
CA MET A 1 13.18 -10.62 14.41
C MET A 1 12.83 -9.28 13.79
N THR A 2 12.60 -9.27 12.49
CA THR A 2 12.27 -8.05 11.79
C THR A 2 10.76 -7.81 11.89
N ALA A 3 10.37 -6.58 12.22
CA ALA A 3 8.95 -6.21 12.18
C ALA A 3 8.44 -6.28 10.75
N LYS A 4 7.16 -6.57 10.60
CA LYS A 4 6.53 -6.57 9.29
C LYS A 4 6.43 -5.14 8.77
N GLN A 5 6.50 -4.99 7.46
CA GLN A 5 6.49 -3.67 6.83
C GLN A 5 5.33 -3.56 5.84
N VAL A 6 4.63 -2.43 5.90
CA VAL A 6 3.46 -2.16 5.08
C VAL A 6 3.75 -0.98 4.17
N LEU A 7 3.41 -1.12 2.89
CA LEU A 7 3.46 -0.02 1.92
C LEU A 7 2.09 0.65 1.85
N ILE A 8 2.08 1.97 2.07
CA ILE A 8 0.86 2.77 2.02
C ILE A 8 0.94 3.67 0.79
N ILE A 9 -0.07 3.62 -0.07
CA ILE A 9 -0.10 4.41 -1.29
C ILE A 9 -1.35 5.26 -1.29
N ASP A 10 -1.18 6.56 -1.04
CA ASP A 10 -2.29 7.51 -0.97
C ASP A 10 -1.72 8.90 -1.22
N ASP A 11 -2.41 9.70 -2.02
CA ASP A 11 -1.94 11.06 -2.33
C ASP A 11 -2.31 12.08 -1.27
N GLU A 12 -3.01 11.67 -0.21
CA GLU A 12 -3.35 12.54 0.91
C GLU A 12 -2.41 12.27 2.08
N PRO A 13 -1.53 13.24 2.43
CA PRO A 13 -0.57 13.05 3.52
C PRO A 13 -1.23 12.74 4.86
N ASP A 14 -2.39 13.34 5.12
CA ASP A 14 -3.09 13.14 6.39
C ASP A 14 -3.57 11.70 6.54
N ILE A 15 -4.02 11.09 5.45
CA ILE A 15 -4.44 9.69 5.46
C ILE A 15 -3.23 8.78 5.67
N CYS A 16 -2.14 9.06 4.98
CA CYS A 16 -0.90 8.30 5.17
C CYS A 16 -0.45 8.34 6.63
N GLU A 17 -0.45 9.53 7.22
CA GLU A 17 -0.03 9.69 8.60
C GLU A 17 -0.93 8.92 9.57
N LEU A 18 -2.23 9.00 9.36
CA LEU A 18 -3.18 8.28 10.21
C LEU A 18 -2.95 6.77 10.15
N ILE A 19 -2.76 6.23 8.96
CA ILE A 19 -2.49 4.81 8.79
C ILE A 19 -1.15 4.44 9.42
N GLU A 20 -0.12 5.25 9.22
CA GLU A 20 1.20 5.01 9.79
C GLU A 20 1.14 4.94 11.32
N ILE A 21 0.41 5.86 11.93
CA ILE A 21 0.26 5.86 13.39
C ILE A 21 -0.46 4.60 13.85
N THR A 22 -1.52 4.22 13.16
CA THR A 22 -2.29 3.03 13.49
C THR A 22 -1.43 1.78 13.39
N LEU A 23 -0.66 1.66 12.33
CA LEU A 23 0.22 0.50 12.12
C LEU A 23 1.33 0.46 13.17
N ALA A 24 1.88 1.63 13.54
CA ALA A 24 2.92 1.70 14.56
C ALA A 24 2.40 1.18 15.91
N ARG A 25 1.14 1.47 16.23
CA ARG A 25 0.53 0.96 17.45
C ARG A 25 0.39 -0.57 17.44
N MET A 26 0.34 -1.14 16.25
CA MET A 26 0.25 -2.59 16.08
C MET A 26 1.64 -3.25 16.01
N GLY A 27 2.71 -2.46 16.15
CA GLY A 27 4.07 -2.97 16.06
C GLY A 27 4.56 -3.18 14.63
N LEU A 28 3.92 -2.52 13.67
CA LEU A 28 4.27 -2.66 12.25
C LEU A 28 5.02 -1.44 11.77
N ASN A 29 5.99 -1.65 10.88
CA ASN A 29 6.67 -0.56 10.19
C ASN A 29 5.89 -0.21 8.93
N SER A 30 6.06 1.00 8.45
CA SER A 30 5.38 1.42 7.23
C SER A 30 6.23 2.39 6.41
N ARG A 31 5.96 2.41 5.13
CA ARG A 31 6.50 3.39 4.19
C ARG A 31 5.33 3.93 3.38
N SER A 32 5.38 5.20 3.03
CA SER A 32 4.30 5.83 2.27
C SER A 32 4.78 6.31 0.92
N ALA A 33 3.94 6.15 -0.08
CA ALA A 33 4.13 6.71 -1.41
C ALA A 33 2.86 7.48 -1.77
N MET A 34 3.01 8.60 -2.46
CA MET A 34 1.88 9.46 -2.78
C MET A 34 1.44 9.36 -4.24
N ASN A 35 2.07 8.47 -4.99
CA ASN A 35 1.75 8.24 -6.40
C ASN A 35 2.24 6.87 -6.82
N VAL A 36 1.84 6.44 -8.01
CA VAL A 36 2.20 5.13 -8.52
C VAL A 36 3.70 5.01 -8.74
N ALA A 37 4.34 6.03 -9.31
CA ALA A 37 5.76 5.98 -9.61
C ALA A 37 6.61 5.73 -8.37
N ASP A 38 6.34 6.46 -7.29
CA ASP A 38 7.08 6.29 -6.04
C ASP A 38 6.78 4.94 -5.40
N ALA A 39 5.54 4.49 -5.50
CA ALA A 39 5.15 3.18 -4.96
C ALA A 39 5.90 2.05 -5.67
N LEU A 40 6.02 2.14 -6.99
CA LEU A 40 6.77 1.13 -7.75
C LEU A 40 8.24 1.10 -7.35
N LYS A 41 8.83 2.26 -7.12
CA LYS A 41 10.22 2.33 -6.67
C LYS A 41 10.40 1.66 -5.31
N LEU A 42 9.48 1.93 -4.39
CA LEU A 42 9.56 1.34 -3.05
C LEU A 42 9.36 -0.16 -3.08
N VAL A 43 8.41 -0.66 -3.85
CA VAL A 43 8.12 -2.10 -3.87
C VAL A 43 9.28 -2.89 -4.47
N GLU A 44 10.08 -2.26 -5.33
CA GLU A 44 11.27 -2.89 -5.90
C GLU A 44 12.50 -2.77 -5.00
N ALA A 45 12.55 -1.72 -4.17
CA ALA A 45 13.72 -1.44 -3.37
C ALA A 45 13.67 -2.07 -1.98
N GLU A 46 12.48 -2.32 -1.44
CA GLU A 46 12.31 -2.82 -0.09
C GLU A 46 11.34 -3.99 -0.08
N HIS A 47 11.40 -4.78 0.99
CA HIS A 47 10.48 -5.88 1.18
C HIS A 47 9.24 -5.42 1.93
N PHE A 48 8.07 -5.79 1.44
CA PHE A 48 6.79 -5.47 2.07
C PHE A 48 5.98 -6.73 2.31
N ASP A 49 5.26 -6.74 3.43
CA ASP A 49 4.39 -7.84 3.81
C ASP A 49 2.93 -7.57 3.46
N LEU A 50 2.60 -6.31 3.17
CA LEU A 50 1.26 -5.88 2.81
C LEU A 50 1.35 -4.57 2.06
N CYS A 51 0.47 -4.38 1.10
CA CYS A 51 0.34 -3.11 0.37
C CYS A 51 -1.08 -2.59 0.52
N LEU A 52 -1.20 -1.34 0.95
CA LEU A 52 -2.49 -0.65 1.06
C LEU A 52 -2.48 0.49 0.04
N THR A 53 -3.41 0.50 -0.88
CA THR A 53 -3.43 1.52 -1.92
C THR A 53 -4.79 2.19 -2.03
N ASP A 54 -4.76 3.51 -2.26
CA ASP A 54 -5.96 4.24 -2.64
C ASP A 54 -6.37 3.84 -4.06
N MET A 55 -7.66 3.98 -4.34
CA MET A 55 -8.20 3.67 -5.66
C MET A 55 -7.70 4.64 -6.72
N ARG A 56 -7.57 5.92 -6.37
CA ARG A 56 -7.19 6.98 -7.32
C ARG A 56 -5.90 7.65 -6.87
N LEU A 57 -4.96 7.76 -7.80
CA LEU A 57 -3.67 8.37 -7.57
C LEU A 57 -3.43 9.39 -8.69
N PRO A 58 -2.54 10.39 -8.46
CA PRO A 58 -2.33 11.45 -9.46
C PRO A 58 -1.84 10.96 -10.81
N ASP A 59 -1.07 9.86 -10.83
CA ASP A 59 -0.46 9.34 -12.05
C ASP A 59 -0.98 7.96 -12.45
N GLY A 60 -2.13 7.57 -11.91
CA GLY A 60 -2.71 6.28 -12.25
C GLY A 60 -3.81 5.91 -11.27
N ASP A 61 -4.13 4.64 -11.18
CA ASP A 61 -5.10 4.17 -10.20
C ASP A 61 -4.54 2.99 -9.40
N GLY A 62 -5.21 2.73 -8.27
CA GLY A 62 -4.80 1.67 -7.37
C GLY A 62 -4.90 0.28 -7.99
N ILE A 63 -5.76 0.12 -8.99
CA ILE A 63 -5.92 -1.16 -9.68
C ILE A 63 -4.65 -1.51 -10.45
N GLU A 64 -3.98 -0.50 -11.02
CA GLU A 64 -2.69 -0.73 -11.69
C GLU A 64 -1.66 -1.26 -10.70
N MET A 65 -1.63 -0.71 -9.48
CA MET A 65 -0.75 -1.20 -8.43
C MET A 65 -1.09 -2.64 -8.03
N VAL A 66 -2.39 -2.94 -7.90
CA VAL A 66 -2.83 -4.30 -7.59
C VAL A 66 -2.30 -5.27 -8.64
N LYS A 67 -2.50 -4.96 -9.91
CA LYS A 67 -2.07 -5.82 -11.00
C LYS A 67 -0.56 -5.99 -11.04
N TYR A 68 0.17 -4.89 -10.84
CA TYR A 68 1.64 -4.95 -10.84
C TYR A 68 2.16 -5.85 -9.72
N VAL A 69 1.65 -5.65 -8.51
CA VAL A 69 2.09 -6.43 -7.36
C VAL A 69 1.72 -7.89 -7.52
N GLN A 70 0.53 -8.19 -8.00
CA GLN A 70 0.10 -9.57 -8.21
C GLN A 70 0.95 -10.29 -9.26
N ARG A 71 1.40 -9.55 -10.27
CA ARG A 71 2.22 -10.13 -11.34
C ARG A 71 3.68 -10.32 -10.91
N ASN A 72 4.24 -9.34 -10.22
CA ASN A 72 5.68 -9.31 -9.93
C ASN A 72 6.02 -9.70 -8.50
N HIS A 73 5.08 -9.56 -7.59
CA HIS A 73 5.27 -9.85 -6.18
C HIS A 73 4.05 -10.59 -5.63
N PRO A 74 3.76 -11.81 -6.14
CA PRO A 74 2.50 -12.50 -5.81
C PRO A 74 2.33 -12.86 -4.34
N ASN A 75 3.42 -12.80 -3.56
CA ASN A 75 3.34 -13.10 -2.14
C ASN A 75 2.93 -11.90 -1.29
N ILE A 76 2.81 -10.71 -1.89
CA ILE A 76 2.40 -9.50 -1.18
C ILE A 76 0.89 -9.31 -1.37
N PRO A 77 0.09 -9.45 -0.30
CA PRO A 77 -1.33 -9.13 -0.41
C PRO A 77 -1.54 -7.63 -0.58
N VAL A 78 -2.55 -7.26 -1.34
CA VAL A 78 -2.88 -5.85 -1.61
C VAL A 78 -4.32 -5.60 -1.18
N ALA A 79 -4.52 -4.57 -0.39
CA ALA A 79 -5.84 -4.11 -0.01
C ALA A 79 -6.05 -2.71 -0.61
N VAL A 80 -7.26 -2.48 -1.13
CA VAL A 80 -7.62 -1.18 -1.71
C VAL A 80 -8.44 -0.40 -0.69
N ILE A 81 -8.04 0.85 -0.45
CA ILE A 81 -8.74 1.75 0.45
C ILE A 81 -9.69 2.59 -0.40
N THR A 82 -10.98 2.54 -0.11
CA THR A 82 -11.97 3.29 -0.87
C THR A 82 -12.19 4.67 -0.25
N ALA A 83 -12.79 5.56 -1.04
CA ALA A 83 -13.10 6.91 -0.61
C ALA A 83 -14.05 6.97 0.59
N HIS A 84 -14.75 5.87 0.88
CA HIS A 84 -15.68 5.81 2.00
C HIS A 84 -15.04 5.22 3.27
N GLY A 85 -13.74 5.04 3.25
CA GLY A 85 -13.02 4.49 4.39
C GLY A 85 -13.13 2.98 4.56
N ASN A 86 -13.83 2.32 3.67
CA ASN A 86 -13.90 0.87 3.69
C ASN A 86 -12.68 0.28 3.03
N MET A 87 -12.20 -0.81 3.59
CA MET A 87 -11.05 -1.51 3.04
C MET A 87 -11.53 -2.79 2.37
N GLU A 88 -11.24 -2.92 1.10
CA GLU A 88 -11.55 -4.11 0.35
C GLU A 88 -10.26 -4.86 0.03
N LEU A 89 -10.22 -6.12 0.37
CA LEU A 89 -9.06 -6.94 0.13
C LEU A 89 -9.08 -7.43 -1.31
N ALA A 90 -8.13 -6.96 -2.11
CA ALA A 90 -8.01 -7.37 -3.51
C ALA A 90 -7.19 -8.63 -3.60
N VAL A 91 -7.77 -9.74 -3.14
CA VAL A 91 -7.13 -11.04 -3.20
C VAL A 91 -7.54 -11.75 -4.47
N GLN A 92 -6.54 -12.13 -5.24
CA GLN A 92 -6.77 -12.99 -6.38
C GLN A 92 -6.47 -14.42 -5.98
N ALA A 93 -7.46 -15.20 -6.07
CA ALA A 93 -7.28 -16.63 -5.85
C ALA A 93 -6.49 -17.25 -7.00
#